data_a4751e68e5517075e99559a65c79b32b
#
_entry.id   a4751e68e5517075e99559a65c79b32b
#
_cell.length_a   1.000
_cell.length_b   1.000
_cell.length_c   1.000
_cell.angle_alpha   90.00
_cell.angle_beta   90.00
_cell.angle_gamma   90.00
#
_symmetry.space_group_name_H-M   'P 1'
#
loop_
_entity.id
_entity.type
_entity.pdbx_description
1 polymer ?
#
loop_
_entity_poly.entity_id
_entity_poly.type
_entity_poly.pdbx_seq_one_letter_code
_entity_poly.pdbx_strand_id
1 'polypeptide(L)'
;VANVDQIAVQYAEIGCASVTIHAEATENIPATLKNIRAAGSRSSLGIKPNTSIEDYRDCVDLVDMFLIMTVEPGFGGQKFMENMMDKVKRTRELIGDRDIWLQVDGGVSMQTIEIALAAGADTFVVGSAVFNAADPAQMVVDIREFATSKSAL
;
A
#
# COMPACT_ATOMS: atom_id res chain seq x y z
N VAL A 1 -3.37 -16.71 0.79
CA VAL A 1 -2.22 -17.45 1.35
C VAL A 1 -2.65 -18.00 2.69
N ALA A 2 -2.42 -19.28 2.95
CA ALA A 2 -2.61 -19.86 4.28
C ALA A 2 -1.40 -19.58 5.18
N ASN A 3 -1.60 -19.55 6.50
CA ASN A 3 -0.53 -19.31 7.49
C ASN A 3 0.25 -18.00 7.29
N VAL A 4 -0.46 -16.92 7.03
CA VAL A 4 0.14 -15.60 6.75
C VAL A 4 1.10 -15.18 7.85
N ASP A 5 0.73 -15.37 9.12
CA ASP A 5 1.53 -14.97 10.28
C ASP A 5 2.94 -15.60 10.27
N GLN A 6 3.06 -16.86 9.86
CA GLN A 6 4.35 -17.53 9.74
C GLN A 6 5.10 -17.14 8.47
N ILE A 7 4.41 -17.15 7.32
CA ILE A 7 5.03 -16.89 6.02
C ILE A 7 5.57 -15.48 5.92
N ALA A 8 4.86 -14.49 6.48
CA ALA A 8 5.31 -13.09 6.48
C ALA A 8 6.65 -12.92 7.20
N VAL A 9 6.86 -13.61 8.33
CA VAL A 9 8.14 -13.57 9.05
C VAL A 9 9.25 -14.23 8.24
N GLN A 10 8.97 -15.36 7.57
CA GLN A 10 9.94 -16.03 6.69
C GLN A 10 10.39 -15.12 5.53
N TYR A 11 9.49 -14.33 4.94
CA TYR A 11 9.88 -13.34 3.93
C TYR A 11 10.79 -12.24 4.50
N ALA A 12 10.54 -11.81 5.74
CA ALA A 12 11.43 -10.87 6.41
C ALA A 12 12.82 -11.48 6.65
N GLU A 13 12.89 -12.72 7.14
CA GLU A 13 14.12 -13.45 7.43
C GLU A 13 15.01 -13.70 6.20
N ILE A 14 14.43 -13.89 5.00
CA ILE A 14 15.19 -14.02 3.75
C ILE A 14 15.64 -12.68 3.17
N GLY A 15 15.39 -11.55 3.87
CA GLY A 15 15.92 -10.23 3.53
C GLY A 15 15.00 -9.33 2.71
N CYS A 16 13.69 -9.56 2.69
CA CYS A 16 12.77 -8.59 2.09
C CYS A 16 12.86 -7.26 2.85
N ALA A 17 13.01 -6.15 2.13
CA ALA A 17 13.10 -4.82 2.73
C ALA A 17 11.78 -4.37 3.40
N SER A 18 10.65 -4.86 2.89
CA SER A 18 9.31 -4.59 3.41
C SER A 18 8.41 -5.81 3.19
N VAL A 19 7.56 -6.11 4.16
CA VAL A 19 6.57 -7.19 4.07
C VAL A 19 5.20 -6.64 4.40
N THR A 20 4.25 -6.79 3.47
CA THR A 20 2.85 -6.39 3.64
C THR A 20 1.99 -7.62 3.94
N ILE A 21 1.27 -7.59 5.03
CA ILE A 21 0.22 -8.54 5.37
C ILE A 21 -1.16 -7.93 5.15
N HIS A 22 -2.11 -8.70 4.69
CA HIS A 22 -3.50 -8.24 4.63
C HIS A 22 -4.20 -8.46 5.97
N ALA A 23 -4.89 -7.43 6.44
CA ALA A 23 -5.62 -7.47 7.70
C ALA A 23 -6.62 -8.63 7.76
N GLU A 24 -7.28 -8.90 6.63
CA GLU A 24 -8.32 -9.92 6.51
C GLU A 24 -7.78 -11.35 6.38
N ALA A 25 -6.46 -11.51 6.26
CA ALA A 25 -5.81 -12.81 6.10
C ALA A 25 -4.91 -13.18 7.29
N THR A 26 -4.77 -12.29 8.26
CA THR A 26 -3.85 -12.39 9.39
C THR A 26 -4.62 -12.66 10.67
N GLU A 27 -4.25 -13.69 11.42
CA GLU A 27 -4.95 -14.08 12.67
C GLU A 27 -4.54 -13.19 13.84
N ASN A 28 -3.25 -12.83 13.92
CA ASN A 28 -2.72 -11.99 15.00
C ASN A 28 -1.89 -10.83 14.43
N ILE A 29 -2.57 -9.82 13.93
CA ILE A 29 -1.95 -8.65 13.27
C ILE A 29 -0.86 -8.00 14.14
N PRO A 30 -1.09 -7.63 15.42
CA PRO A 30 -0.06 -6.96 16.22
C PRO A 30 1.20 -7.80 16.42
N ALA A 31 1.04 -9.11 16.64
CA ALA A 31 2.18 -10.00 16.82
C ALA A 31 2.96 -10.16 15.51
N THR A 32 2.28 -10.35 14.40
CA THR A 32 2.90 -10.55 13.09
C THR A 32 3.67 -9.30 12.63
N LEU A 33 3.10 -8.10 12.79
CA LEU A 33 3.78 -6.84 12.48
C LEU A 33 5.07 -6.66 13.33
N LYS A 34 5.00 -6.95 14.63
CA LYS A 34 6.19 -6.91 15.51
C LYS A 34 7.25 -7.92 15.08
N ASN A 35 6.86 -9.13 14.72
CA ASN A 35 7.78 -10.19 14.31
C ASN A 35 8.46 -9.85 12.97
N ILE A 36 7.74 -9.24 12.01
CA ILE A 36 8.31 -8.73 10.75
C ILE A 36 9.39 -7.69 11.05
N ARG A 37 9.12 -6.71 11.92
CA ARG A 37 10.13 -5.72 12.35
C ARG A 37 11.32 -6.35 13.06
N ALA A 38 11.08 -7.30 13.95
CA ALA A 38 12.14 -8.01 14.68
C ALA A 38 13.07 -8.79 13.74
N ALA A 39 12.54 -9.27 12.61
CA ALA A 39 13.32 -9.91 11.55
C ALA A 39 14.04 -8.93 10.59
N GLY A 40 13.94 -7.61 10.83
CA GLY A 40 14.68 -6.58 10.11
C GLY A 40 13.97 -5.98 8.89
N SER A 41 12.71 -6.33 8.65
CA SER A 41 11.91 -5.77 7.54
C SER A 41 10.98 -4.65 8.04
N ARG A 42 10.63 -3.72 7.16
CA ARG A 42 9.49 -2.83 7.39
C ARG A 42 8.21 -3.64 7.43
N SER A 43 7.35 -3.36 8.41
CA SER A 43 6.04 -3.99 8.54
C SER A 43 4.96 -3.15 7.88
N SER A 44 4.09 -3.78 7.11
CA SER A 44 3.03 -3.09 6.39
C SER A 44 1.69 -3.81 6.51
N LEU A 45 0.60 -3.04 6.61
CA LEU A 45 -0.76 -3.55 6.73
C LEU A 45 -1.60 -3.15 5.52
N GLY A 46 -2.04 -4.15 4.74
CA GLY A 46 -2.92 -4.00 3.60
C GLY A 46 -4.39 -4.11 4.00
N ILE A 47 -5.22 -3.20 3.49
CA ILE A 47 -6.65 -3.07 3.80
C ILE A 47 -7.47 -3.17 2.52
N LYS A 48 -8.42 -4.12 2.47
CA LYS A 48 -9.33 -4.32 1.33
C LYS A 48 -10.36 -3.19 1.20
N PRO A 49 -11.03 -3.06 0.03
CA PRO A 49 -12.02 -2.00 -0.19
C PRO A 49 -13.15 -1.99 0.84
N ASN A 50 -13.65 -3.16 1.24
CA ASN A 50 -14.79 -3.28 2.16
C ASN A 50 -14.41 -3.31 3.65
N THR A 51 -13.12 -3.19 3.98
CA THR A 51 -12.62 -3.21 5.36
C THR A 51 -12.37 -1.78 5.84
N SER A 52 -12.87 -1.43 7.03
CA SER A 52 -12.68 -0.10 7.62
C SER A 52 -11.24 0.07 8.13
N ILE A 53 -10.63 1.21 7.84
CA ILE A 53 -9.30 1.54 8.40
C ILE A 53 -9.36 1.84 9.89
N GLU A 54 -10.48 2.33 10.36
CA GLU A 54 -10.72 2.71 11.76
C GLU A 54 -10.58 1.53 12.73
N ASP A 55 -10.85 0.31 12.25
CA ASP A 55 -10.71 -0.93 13.03
C ASP A 55 -9.24 -1.26 13.35
N TYR A 56 -8.29 -0.61 12.64
CA TYR A 56 -6.85 -0.83 12.78
C TYR A 56 -6.08 0.38 13.31
N ARG A 57 -6.77 1.34 13.93
CA ARG A 57 -6.13 2.53 14.52
C ARG A 57 -5.05 2.19 15.55
N ASP A 58 -5.25 1.11 16.30
CA ASP A 58 -4.29 0.66 17.32
C ASP A 58 -3.04 0.01 16.72
N CYS A 59 -3.03 -0.24 15.39
CA CYS A 59 -1.87 -0.75 14.68
C CYS A 59 -0.96 0.35 14.12
N VAL A 60 -1.33 1.63 14.22
CA VAL A 60 -0.59 2.74 13.61
C VAL A 60 0.88 2.79 14.04
N ASP A 61 1.18 2.53 15.30
CA ASP A 61 2.56 2.56 15.82
C ASP A 61 3.33 1.24 15.53
N LEU A 62 2.65 0.25 14.95
CA LEU A 62 3.22 -1.05 14.58
C LEU A 62 3.55 -1.17 13.10
N VAL A 63 3.16 -0.21 12.27
CA VAL A 63 3.37 -0.24 10.84
C VAL A 63 4.36 0.84 10.38
N ASP A 64 5.08 0.54 9.31
CA ASP A 64 5.92 1.49 8.57
C ASP A 64 5.22 1.90 7.26
N MET A 65 4.10 1.23 6.92
CA MET A 65 3.29 1.54 5.75
C MET A 65 1.86 0.99 5.91
N PHE A 66 0.86 1.77 5.51
CA PHE A 66 -0.47 1.27 5.16
C PHE A 66 -0.62 1.12 3.65
N LEU A 67 -1.22 0.03 3.22
CA LEU A 67 -1.60 -0.22 1.84
C LEU A 67 -3.12 -0.22 1.72
N ILE A 68 -3.69 0.72 0.96
CA ILE A 68 -5.12 0.74 0.65
C ILE A 68 -5.34 0.15 -0.73
N MET A 69 -6.13 -0.91 -0.80
CA MET A 69 -6.51 -1.50 -2.07
C MET A 69 -7.52 -0.60 -2.78
N THR A 70 -7.22 -0.28 -4.03
CA THR A 70 -8.08 0.50 -4.93
C THR A 70 -8.70 -0.36 -6.03
N VAL A 71 -8.68 -1.66 -5.83
CA VAL A 71 -9.41 -2.72 -6.56
C VAL A 71 -9.71 -3.86 -5.59
N GLU A 72 -10.62 -4.76 -5.94
CA GLU A 72 -10.75 -6.02 -5.19
C GLU A 72 -9.52 -6.91 -5.47
N PRO A 73 -8.80 -7.38 -4.43
CA PRO A 73 -7.62 -8.23 -4.63
C PRO A 73 -7.97 -9.55 -5.33
N GLY A 74 -7.14 -9.95 -6.30
CA GLY A 74 -7.31 -11.25 -6.95
C GLY A 74 -6.73 -11.35 -8.37
N PHE A 75 -6.87 -10.32 -9.19
CA PHE A 75 -6.33 -10.30 -10.55
C PHE A 75 -5.96 -8.87 -10.98
N GLY A 76 -5.03 -8.77 -11.93
CA GLY A 76 -4.56 -7.48 -12.45
C GLY A 76 -5.51 -6.86 -13.49
N GLY A 77 -5.24 -5.60 -13.87
CA GLY A 77 -5.96 -4.91 -14.95
C GLY A 77 -7.37 -4.42 -14.58
N GLN A 78 -7.72 -4.42 -13.32
CA GLN A 78 -9.00 -3.89 -12.83
C GLN A 78 -9.02 -2.36 -12.88
N LYS A 79 -10.23 -1.80 -12.98
CA LYS A 79 -10.46 -0.37 -12.94
C LYS A 79 -10.23 0.20 -11.53
N PHE A 80 -9.53 1.31 -11.45
CA PHE A 80 -9.31 2.06 -10.22
C PHE A 80 -10.65 2.45 -9.53
N MET A 81 -10.74 2.19 -8.24
CA MET A 81 -11.91 2.50 -7.41
C MET A 81 -11.72 3.88 -6.77
N GLU A 82 -12.20 4.92 -7.43
CA GLU A 82 -12.06 6.32 -6.98
C GLU A 82 -12.75 6.59 -5.63
N ASN A 83 -13.80 5.85 -5.32
CA ASN A 83 -14.49 5.93 -4.03
C ASN A 83 -13.62 5.49 -2.84
N MET A 84 -12.46 4.86 -3.07
CA MET A 84 -11.50 4.54 -2.02
C MET A 84 -10.70 5.77 -1.54
N MET A 85 -10.76 6.88 -2.27
CA MET A 85 -10.02 8.09 -1.89
C MET A 85 -10.44 8.67 -0.54
N ASP A 86 -11.68 8.49 -0.15
CA ASP A 86 -12.14 8.88 1.20
C ASP A 86 -11.45 8.03 2.30
N LYS A 87 -11.21 6.74 2.04
CA LYS A 87 -10.44 5.88 2.94
C LYS A 87 -8.97 6.30 2.97
N VAL A 88 -8.38 6.63 1.82
CA VAL A 88 -6.99 7.12 1.74
C VAL A 88 -6.83 8.39 2.59
N LYS A 89 -7.75 9.37 2.48
CA LYS A 89 -7.74 10.59 3.31
C LYS A 89 -7.81 10.28 4.79
N ARG A 90 -8.77 9.44 5.22
CA ARG A 90 -8.90 9.05 6.64
C ARG A 90 -7.66 8.30 7.14
N THR A 91 -7.02 7.50 6.27
CA THR A 91 -5.77 6.82 6.62
C THR A 91 -4.64 7.83 6.80
N ARG A 92 -4.55 8.85 5.94
CA ARG A 92 -3.57 9.95 6.10
C ARG A 92 -3.80 10.73 7.39
N GLU A 93 -5.05 11.02 7.73
CA GLU A 93 -5.41 11.65 9.01
C GLU A 93 -5.02 10.79 10.22
N LEU A 94 -5.23 9.47 10.14
CA LEU A 94 -4.82 8.51 11.18
C LEU A 94 -3.29 8.46 11.33
N ILE A 95 -2.55 8.49 10.25
CA ILE A 95 -1.08 8.55 10.24
C ILE A 95 -0.58 9.85 10.92
N GLY A 96 -1.20 10.99 10.61
CA GLY A 96 -0.78 12.29 11.10
C GLY A 96 0.66 12.61 10.65
N ASP A 97 1.48 13.12 11.58
CA ASP A 97 2.87 13.53 11.33
C ASP A 97 3.90 12.37 11.43
N ARG A 98 3.45 11.13 11.53
CA ARG A 98 4.34 9.95 11.61
C ARG A 98 5.01 9.67 10.26
N ASP A 99 6.24 9.19 10.30
CA ASP A 99 6.98 8.69 9.12
C ASP A 99 6.45 7.30 8.71
N ILE A 100 5.22 7.26 8.23
CA ILE A 100 4.51 6.06 7.76
C ILE A 100 4.06 6.31 6.33
N TRP A 101 4.47 5.43 5.42
CA TRP A 101 4.06 5.51 4.02
C TRP A 101 2.59 5.14 3.84
N LEU A 102 1.94 5.82 2.92
CA LEU A 102 0.57 5.52 2.51
C LEU A 102 0.55 5.08 1.04
N GLN A 103 0.48 3.77 0.85
CA GLN A 103 0.51 3.15 -0.47
C GLN A 103 -0.91 2.86 -0.97
N VAL A 104 -1.09 2.98 -2.29
CA VAL A 104 -2.28 2.49 -3.00
C VAL A 104 -1.89 1.44 -4.04
N ASP A 105 -2.71 0.40 -4.16
CA ASP A 105 -2.55 -0.68 -5.15
C ASP A 105 -3.89 -0.99 -5.84
N GLY A 106 -3.84 -0.94 -7.16
CA GLY A 106 -4.96 -1.31 -8.03
C GLY A 106 -5.39 -0.21 -8.99
N GLY A 107 -5.21 -0.44 -10.29
CA GLY A 107 -5.63 0.48 -11.34
C GLY A 107 -4.89 1.83 -11.40
N VAL A 108 -3.73 1.92 -10.73
CA VAL A 108 -2.91 3.14 -10.75
C VAL A 108 -2.28 3.33 -12.13
N SER A 109 -2.36 4.56 -12.65
CA SER A 109 -1.89 4.97 -13.97
C SER A 109 -1.63 6.48 -13.98
N MET A 110 -1.12 7.02 -15.09
CA MET A 110 -0.97 8.47 -15.28
C MET A 110 -2.28 9.25 -15.06
N GLN A 111 -3.44 8.63 -15.33
CA GLN A 111 -4.75 9.27 -15.20
C GLN A 111 -5.30 9.25 -13.76
N THR A 112 -4.87 8.28 -12.94
CA THR A 112 -5.44 8.07 -11.60
C THR A 112 -4.49 8.45 -10.46
N ILE A 113 -3.19 8.55 -10.73
CA ILE A 113 -2.17 8.83 -9.69
C ILE A 113 -2.38 10.22 -9.05
N GLU A 114 -2.81 11.24 -9.82
CA GLU A 114 -3.07 12.58 -9.29
C GLU A 114 -4.19 12.58 -8.25
N ILE A 115 -5.24 11.78 -8.50
CA ILE A 115 -6.38 11.63 -7.59
C ILE A 115 -5.90 10.99 -6.27
N ALA A 116 -5.04 9.98 -6.36
CA ALA A 116 -4.50 9.30 -5.18
C ALA A 116 -3.53 10.20 -4.39
N LEU A 117 -2.67 10.97 -5.08
CA LEU A 117 -1.81 11.99 -4.46
C LEU A 117 -2.63 13.04 -3.71
N ALA A 118 -3.67 13.59 -4.34
CA ALA A 118 -4.55 14.58 -3.73
C ALA A 118 -5.30 14.04 -2.49
N ALA A 119 -5.47 12.73 -2.40
CA ALA A 119 -6.03 12.07 -1.24
C ALA A 119 -5.00 11.79 -0.12
N GLY A 120 -3.70 12.04 -0.37
CA GLY A 120 -2.62 11.90 0.59
C GLY A 120 -1.78 10.62 0.45
N ALA A 121 -1.96 9.83 -0.63
CA ALA A 121 -1.05 8.73 -0.92
C ALA A 121 0.33 9.26 -1.36
N ASP A 122 1.40 8.59 -0.94
CA ASP A 122 2.79 8.94 -1.27
C ASP A 122 3.55 7.80 -1.96
N THR A 123 2.98 6.61 -1.98
CA THR A 123 3.57 5.40 -2.52
C THR A 123 2.57 4.67 -3.43
N PHE A 124 3.04 4.12 -4.56
CA PHE A 124 2.16 3.61 -5.62
C PHE A 124 2.63 2.26 -6.14
N VAL A 125 1.72 1.28 -6.23
CA VAL A 125 1.94 0.05 -6.98
C VAL A 125 1.34 0.21 -8.38
N VAL A 126 2.19 0.15 -9.38
CA VAL A 126 1.78 0.30 -10.79
C VAL A 126 2.15 -0.95 -11.56
N GLY A 127 1.17 -1.73 -11.96
CA GLY A 127 1.35 -2.97 -12.70
C GLY A 127 1.07 -2.79 -14.20
N SER A 128 -0.16 -3.05 -14.63
CA SER A 128 -0.55 -3.10 -16.04
C SER A 128 -0.25 -1.81 -16.83
N ALA A 129 -0.34 -0.65 -16.20
CA ALA A 129 -0.02 0.61 -16.86
C ALA A 129 1.46 0.72 -17.27
N VAL A 130 2.37 0.10 -16.51
CA VAL A 130 3.79 0.02 -16.85
C VAL A 130 4.04 -1.12 -17.83
N PHE A 131 3.62 -2.34 -17.51
CA PHE A 131 3.97 -3.52 -18.30
C PHE A 131 3.31 -3.56 -19.69
N ASN A 132 2.19 -2.86 -19.89
CA ASN A 132 1.53 -2.74 -21.19
C ASN A 132 1.99 -1.50 -22.00
N ALA A 133 2.88 -0.66 -21.45
CA ALA A 133 3.41 0.49 -22.16
C ALA A 133 4.35 0.04 -23.30
N ALA A 134 4.46 0.85 -24.35
CA ALA A 134 5.40 0.62 -25.44
C ALA A 134 6.86 0.63 -24.95
N ASP A 135 7.16 1.47 -23.96
CA ASP A 135 8.43 1.50 -23.23
C ASP A 135 8.14 1.50 -21.72
N PRO A 136 8.20 0.32 -21.07
CA PRO A 136 7.95 0.21 -19.63
C PRO A 136 8.95 1.00 -18.77
N ALA A 137 10.22 1.08 -19.19
CA ALA A 137 11.24 1.81 -18.44
C ALA A 137 10.97 3.31 -18.47
N GLN A 138 10.63 3.86 -19.62
CA GLN A 138 10.24 5.26 -19.76
C GLN A 138 8.95 5.56 -18.98
N MET A 139 7.97 4.67 -19.02
CA MET A 139 6.72 4.83 -18.26
C MET A 139 6.96 4.95 -16.74
N VAL A 140 7.91 4.22 -16.18
CA VAL A 140 8.30 4.35 -14.77
C VAL A 140 8.88 5.75 -14.49
N VAL A 141 9.71 6.26 -15.39
CA VAL A 141 10.27 7.62 -15.27
C VAL A 141 9.15 8.65 -15.33
N ASP A 142 8.28 8.57 -16.33
CA ASP A 142 7.19 9.52 -16.55
C ASP A 142 6.23 9.58 -15.34
N ILE A 143 5.84 8.42 -14.80
CA ILE A 143 4.98 8.33 -13.60
C ILE A 143 5.67 8.96 -12.39
N ARG A 144 6.96 8.70 -12.19
CA ARG A 144 7.73 9.24 -11.06
C ARG A 144 7.86 10.76 -11.16
N GLU A 145 8.23 11.28 -12.32
CA GLU A 145 8.36 12.73 -12.57
C GLU A 145 7.01 13.44 -12.37
N PHE A 146 5.94 12.86 -12.92
CA PHE A 146 4.60 13.40 -12.74
C PHE A 146 4.20 13.45 -11.26
N ALA A 147 4.34 12.35 -10.53
CA ALA A 147 4.02 12.28 -9.11
C ALA A 147 4.83 13.29 -8.29
N THR A 148 6.14 13.40 -8.54
CA THR A 148 7.03 14.36 -7.85
C THR A 148 6.61 15.80 -8.13
N SER A 149 6.25 16.14 -9.37
CA SER A 149 5.81 17.49 -9.74
C SER A 149 4.52 17.93 -9.04
N LYS A 150 3.65 16.97 -8.69
CA LYS A 150 2.38 17.23 -7.98
C LYS A 150 2.53 17.25 -6.46
N SER A 151 3.52 16.55 -5.90
CA SER A 151 3.80 16.54 -4.46
C SER A 151 4.47 17.83 -3.96
N ALA A 152 5.00 18.67 -4.85
CA ALA A 152 5.67 19.93 -4.54
C ALA A 152 4.72 21.14 -4.43
N LEU A 153 3.41 20.94 -4.58
CA LEU A 153 2.35 21.94 -4.46
C LEU A 153 1.56 21.77 -3.15
#